data_ed80fb52ffd6ea7f5b9ed848f624f519
#
_entry.id   ed80fb52ffd6ea7f5b9ed848f624f519
#
_cell.length_a   1.000
_cell.length_b   1.000
_cell.length_c   1.000
_cell.angle_alpha   90.00
_cell.angle_beta   90.00
_cell.angle_gamma   90.00
#
_symmetry.space_group_name_H-M   'P 1'
#
loop_
_entity.id
_entity.type
_entity.pdbx_description
1 polymer ?
#
loop_
_entity_poly.entity_id
_entity_poly.type
_entity_poly.pdbx_seq_one_letter_code
_entity_poly.pdbx_strand_id
1 'polypeptide(L)'
;MTICYFSAQYLPTVGGVERYTWNLARKTVAAGHRAIVVTSALPGLPDRETDADGIEIFRLPVWPVMKGRVPVLRPGKVFGSLTRELWAQNIDFCVIQTRMYVQSVWAARAAHRRGIPALVIDHSTGYMPMGGGVLGAAGRLYEQLACRMVRGTGVPFYGVSAAAC
;
A
#
# COMPACT_ATOMS: atom_id res chain seq x y z
N MET A 1 16.05 -5.02 -11.32
CA MET A 1 15.41 -3.94 -10.52
C MET A 1 14.63 -4.55 -9.35
N THR A 2 14.52 -3.83 -8.26
CA THR A 2 13.68 -4.19 -7.11
C THR A 2 12.46 -3.27 -7.09
N ILE A 3 11.26 -3.81 -7.31
CA ILE A 3 10.00 -3.05 -7.31
C ILE A 3 9.24 -3.36 -6.03
N CYS A 4 8.87 -2.31 -5.29
CA CYS A 4 8.15 -2.42 -4.04
C CYS A 4 6.70 -1.98 -4.21
N TYR A 5 5.76 -2.89 -3.95
CA TYR A 5 4.32 -2.70 -4.02
C TYR A 5 3.76 -2.45 -2.63
N PHE A 6 3.18 -1.29 -2.39
CA PHE A 6 2.48 -0.97 -1.14
C PHE A 6 0.99 -1.19 -1.33
N SER A 7 0.46 -2.24 -0.72
CA SER A 7 -0.97 -2.59 -0.75
C SER A 7 -1.45 -2.81 0.68
N ALA A 8 -2.36 -1.97 1.14
CA ALA A 8 -2.85 -2.02 2.53
C ALA A 8 -3.48 -3.37 2.88
N GLN A 9 -4.04 -4.07 1.91
CA GLN A 9 -4.51 -5.44 2.01
C GLN A 9 -3.85 -6.30 0.93
N TYR A 10 -3.61 -7.57 1.23
CA TYR A 10 -2.98 -8.53 0.32
C TYR A 10 -3.40 -9.96 0.70
N LEU A 11 -2.98 -10.94 -0.09
CA LEU A 11 -3.28 -12.34 0.18
C LEU A 11 -2.92 -12.76 1.62
N PRO A 12 -3.72 -13.62 2.25
CA PRO A 12 -4.85 -14.40 1.73
C PRO A 12 -6.18 -13.65 1.63
N THR A 13 -6.24 -12.38 1.99
CA THR A 13 -7.44 -11.56 1.75
C THR A 13 -7.64 -11.39 0.25
N VAL A 14 -8.82 -11.76 -0.26
CA VAL A 14 -9.11 -11.77 -1.69
C VAL A 14 -10.05 -10.63 -2.06
N GLY A 15 -9.56 -9.71 -2.88
CA GLY A 15 -10.29 -8.61 -3.48
C GLY A 15 -9.67 -8.22 -4.82
N GLY A 16 -10.21 -7.18 -5.46
CA GLY A 16 -9.72 -6.72 -6.77
C GLY A 16 -8.31 -6.16 -6.72
N VAL A 17 -8.03 -5.33 -5.72
CA VAL A 17 -6.73 -4.68 -5.54
C VAL A 17 -5.65 -5.70 -5.18
N GLU A 18 -5.95 -6.64 -4.29
CA GLU A 18 -5.06 -7.70 -3.84
C GLU A 18 -4.63 -8.60 -5.00
N ARG A 19 -5.60 -9.04 -5.81
CA ARG A 19 -5.36 -9.84 -7.03
C ARG A 19 -4.57 -9.06 -8.07
N TYR A 20 -4.88 -7.79 -8.27
CA TYR A 20 -4.15 -6.92 -9.18
C TYR A 20 -2.69 -6.77 -8.74
N THR A 21 -2.46 -6.50 -7.46
CA THR A 21 -1.11 -6.37 -6.89
C THR A 21 -0.31 -7.66 -7.03
N TRP A 22 -0.93 -8.80 -6.68
CA TRP A 22 -0.31 -10.11 -6.85
C TRP A 22 0.07 -10.40 -8.30
N ASN A 23 -0.84 -10.15 -9.26
CA ASN A 23 -0.55 -10.35 -10.67
C ASN A 23 0.60 -9.47 -11.18
N LEU A 24 0.68 -8.20 -10.73
CA LEU A 24 1.81 -7.33 -11.07
C LEU A 24 3.11 -7.86 -10.48
N ALA A 25 3.11 -8.23 -9.20
CA ALA A 25 4.30 -8.74 -8.52
C ALA A 25 4.80 -10.03 -9.19
N ARG A 26 3.91 -10.97 -9.54
CA ARG A 26 4.27 -12.18 -10.29
C ARG A 26 4.89 -11.88 -11.65
N LYS A 27 4.30 -10.94 -12.39
CA LYS A 27 4.86 -10.52 -13.69
C LYS A 27 6.24 -9.88 -13.53
N THR A 28 6.45 -9.15 -12.46
CA THR A 28 7.76 -8.57 -12.11
C THR A 28 8.79 -9.66 -11.88
N VAL A 29 8.46 -10.69 -11.09
CA VAL A 29 9.35 -11.84 -10.87
C VAL A 29 9.60 -12.61 -12.17
N ALA A 30 8.55 -12.89 -12.94
CA ALA A 30 8.68 -13.60 -14.23
C ALA A 30 9.53 -12.83 -15.25
N ALA A 31 9.62 -11.51 -15.13
CA ALA A 31 10.50 -10.65 -15.94
C ALA A 31 11.95 -10.59 -15.43
N GLY A 32 12.32 -11.38 -14.41
CA GLY A 32 13.67 -11.43 -13.84
C GLY A 32 13.98 -10.29 -12.86
N HIS A 33 12.96 -9.64 -12.31
CA HIS A 33 13.09 -8.57 -11.33
C HIS A 33 12.69 -9.05 -9.94
N ARG A 34 13.11 -8.35 -8.89
CA ARG A 34 12.64 -8.60 -7.52
C ARG A 34 11.33 -7.87 -7.27
N ALA A 35 10.37 -8.57 -6.67
CA ALA A 35 9.11 -7.99 -6.23
C ALA A 35 9.00 -8.08 -4.70
N ILE A 36 8.76 -6.94 -4.07
CA ILE A 36 8.47 -6.84 -2.64
C ILE A 36 7.05 -6.32 -2.49
N VAL A 37 6.22 -7.00 -1.70
CA VAL A 37 4.88 -6.52 -1.32
C VAL A 37 4.89 -6.13 0.15
N VAL A 38 4.50 -4.88 0.42
CA VAL A 38 4.32 -4.38 1.79
C VAL A 38 2.84 -4.25 2.08
N THR A 39 2.38 -4.96 3.09
CA THR A 39 0.96 -5.05 3.44
C THR A 39 0.73 -4.99 4.95
N SER A 40 -0.52 -5.10 5.37
CA SER A 40 -0.90 -5.15 6.78
C SER A 40 -0.68 -6.54 7.37
N ALA A 41 -0.22 -6.59 8.62
CA ALA A 41 -0.12 -7.84 9.38
C ALA A 41 -1.51 -8.43 9.63
N LEU A 42 -1.59 -9.75 9.48
CA LEU A 42 -2.78 -10.55 9.77
C LEU A 42 -2.45 -11.60 10.84
N PRO A 43 -3.40 -11.92 11.74
CA PRO A 43 -3.18 -12.95 12.75
C PRO A 43 -2.77 -14.29 12.12
N GLY A 44 -1.76 -14.93 12.71
CA GLY A 44 -1.29 -16.26 12.28
C GLY A 44 -0.35 -16.26 11.07
N LEU A 45 -0.08 -15.10 10.46
CA LEU A 45 0.90 -15.01 9.37
C LEU A 45 2.21 -14.38 9.86
N PRO A 46 3.36 -14.79 9.28
CA PRO A 46 4.65 -14.21 9.64
C PRO A 46 4.76 -12.75 9.17
N ASP A 47 5.53 -11.97 9.90
CA ASP A 47 5.80 -10.56 9.56
C ASP A 47 6.57 -10.43 8.24
N ARG A 48 7.33 -11.47 7.87
CA ARG A 48 8.09 -11.54 6.62
C ARG A 48 8.11 -12.96 6.08
N GLU A 49 7.90 -13.12 4.79
CA GLU A 49 8.03 -14.39 4.07
C GLU A 49 8.35 -14.16 2.59
N THR A 50 8.74 -15.22 1.91
CA THR A 50 8.76 -15.28 0.44
C THR A 50 7.75 -16.36 0.03
N ASP A 51 6.81 -16.00 -0.84
CA ASP A 51 5.79 -16.93 -1.32
C ASP A 51 6.31 -17.89 -2.41
N ALA A 52 5.45 -18.78 -2.86
CA ALA A 52 5.78 -19.78 -3.89
C ALA A 52 6.09 -19.15 -5.26
N ASP A 53 5.63 -17.93 -5.52
CA ASP A 53 5.90 -17.16 -6.74
C ASP A 53 7.22 -16.36 -6.65
N GLY A 54 7.95 -16.43 -5.52
CA GLY A 54 9.19 -15.70 -5.28
C GLY A 54 8.99 -14.25 -4.88
N ILE A 55 7.78 -13.87 -4.47
CA ILE A 55 7.45 -12.51 -4.01
C ILE A 55 7.82 -12.40 -2.54
N GLU A 56 8.63 -11.40 -2.19
CA GLU A 56 8.94 -11.09 -0.80
C GLU A 56 7.82 -10.26 -0.17
N ILE A 57 7.30 -10.69 0.97
CA ILE A 57 6.16 -10.06 1.64
C ILE A 57 6.59 -9.52 2.98
N PHE A 58 6.32 -8.23 3.24
CA PHE A 58 6.50 -7.56 4.52
C PHE A 58 5.13 -7.17 5.08
N ARG A 59 4.77 -7.68 6.26
CA ARG A 59 3.50 -7.38 6.94
C ARG A 59 3.72 -6.40 8.09
N LEU A 60 3.32 -5.16 7.88
CA LEU A 60 3.48 -4.10 8.87
C LEU A 60 2.38 -4.17 9.93
N PRO A 61 2.72 -3.97 11.23
CA PRO A 61 1.73 -3.92 12.30
C PRO A 61 0.69 -2.84 12.07
N VAL A 62 -0.58 -3.17 12.31
CA VAL A 62 -1.73 -2.26 12.12
C VAL A 62 -2.73 -2.36 13.27
N TRP A 63 -3.53 -1.31 13.44
CA TRP A 63 -4.81 -1.36 14.14
C TRP A 63 -5.91 -1.64 13.11
N PRO A 64 -6.70 -2.72 13.28
CA PRO A 64 -7.75 -3.09 12.35
C PRO A 64 -9.01 -2.23 12.56
N VAL A 65 -9.04 -1.03 12.01
CA VAL A 65 -10.20 -0.14 12.09
C VAL A 65 -11.29 -0.63 11.13
N MET A 66 -12.56 -0.42 11.47
CA MET A 66 -13.73 -0.84 10.67
C MET A 66 -13.70 -2.34 10.30
N LYS A 67 -13.49 -3.20 11.30
CA LYS A 67 -13.38 -4.66 11.11
C LYS A 67 -12.28 -5.06 10.10
N GLY A 68 -11.16 -4.32 10.09
CA GLY A 68 -10.02 -4.59 9.22
C GLY A 68 -10.10 -4.00 7.81
N ARG A 69 -11.21 -3.33 7.45
CA ARG A 69 -11.32 -2.67 6.14
C ARG A 69 -10.39 -1.46 6.00
N VAL A 70 -10.08 -0.80 7.10
CA VAL A 70 -9.18 0.35 7.14
C VAL A 70 -8.04 0.06 8.10
N PRO A 71 -6.98 -0.61 7.64
CA PRO A 71 -5.81 -0.85 8.48
C PRO A 71 -5.05 0.47 8.67
N VAL A 72 -4.80 0.81 9.93
CA VAL A 72 -4.02 1.99 10.31
C VAL A 72 -2.67 1.52 10.83
N LEU A 73 -1.58 2.01 10.26
CA LEU A 73 -0.23 1.63 10.68
C LEU A 73 -0.02 1.86 12.18
N ARG A 74 0.53 0.86 12.86
CA ARG A 74 0.82 0.89 14.29
C ARG A 74 2.32 1.07 14.52
N PRO A 75 2.80 2.29 14.82
CA PRO A 75 4.20 2.52 15.15
C PRO A 75 4.62 1.72 16.40
N GLY A 76 5.87 1.30 16.43
CA GLY A 76 6.45 0.54 17.55
C GLY A 76 7.75 -0.15 17.15
N LYS A 77 8.32 -0.95 18.05
CA LYS A 77 9.61 -1.62 17.81
C LYS A 77 9.57 -2.53 16.57
N VAL A 78 8.51 -3.35 16.42
CA VAL A 78 8.35 -4.27 15.28
C VAL A 78 8.22 -3.47 13.98
N PHE A 79 7.36 -2.43 13.95
CA PHE A 79 7.25 -1.55 12.79
C PHE A 79 8.60 -0.92 12.41
N GLY A 80 9.34 -0.43 13.41
CA GLY A 80 10.65 0.17 13.20
C GLY A 80 11.69 -0.81 12.65
N SER A 81 11.70 -2.06 13.13
CA SER A 81 12.58 -3.12 12.62
C SER A 81 12.26 -3.47 11.18
N LEU A 82 10.99 -3.82 10.90
CA LEU A 82 10.54 -4.21 9.56
C LEU A 82 10.75 -3.11 8.52
N THR A 83 10.48 -1.85 8.87
CA THR A 83 10.70 -0.74 7.95
C THR A 83 12.18 -0.46 7.71
N ARG A 84 13.05 -0.66 8.68
CA ARG A 84 14.50 -0.58 8.49
C ARG A 84 14.99 -1.67 7.54
N GLU A 85 14.56 -2.91 7.74
CA GLU A 85 14.86 -4.03 6.86
C GLU A 85 14.34 -3.82 5.44
N LEU A 86 13.11 -3.34 5.30
CA LEU A 86 12.49 -3.01 4.02
C LEU A 86 13.34 -2.01 3.24
N TRP A 87 13.69 -0.88 3.87
CA TRP A 87 14.43 0.17 3.17
C TRP A 87 15.91 -0.15 2.94
N ALA A 88 16.42 -1.23 3.53
CA ALA A 88 17.74 -1.78 3.22
C ALA A 88 17.75 -2.67 1.96
N GLN A 89 16.59 -2.93 1.33
CA GLN A 89 16.47 -3.84 0.17
C GLN A 89 16.87 -3.22 -1.17
N ASN A 90 17.45 -2.04 -1.22
CA ASN A 90 17.83 -1.34 -2.46
C ASN A 90 16.65 -1.27 -3.46
N ILE A 91 15.56 -0.64 -3.02
CA ILE A 91 14.34 -0.49 -3.82
C ILE A 91 14.58 0.55 -4.91
N ASP A 92 14.34 0.17 -6.16
CA ASP A 92 14.49 1.04 -7.33
C ASP A 92 13.22 1.82 -7.66
N PHE A 93 12.06 1.25 -7.34
CA PHE A 93 10.76 1.83 -7.69
C PHE A 93 9.66 1.42 -6.71
N CYS A 94 8.74 2.34 -6.41
CA CYS A 94 7.58 2.08 -5.54
C CYS A 94 6.27 2.21 -6.31
N VAL A 95 5.41 1.20 -6.17
CA VAL A 95 4.02 1.23 -6.66
C VAL A 95 3.08 1.22 -5.46
N ILE A 96 2.27 2.26 -5.33
CA ILE A 96 1.36 2.44 -4.20
C ILE A 96 -0.06 2.17 -4.68
N GLN A 97 -0.69 1.15 -4.10
CA GLN A 97 -2.06 0.77 -4.45
C GLN A 97 -3.05 1.58 -3.62
N THR A 98 -3.96 2.27 -4.30
CA THR A 98 -5.04 3.05 -3.68
C THR A 98 -4.54 4.28 -2.89
N ARG A 99 -5.20 5.42 -3.06
CA ARG A 99 -4.77 6.72 -2.52
C ARG A 99 -5.08 6.94 -1.03
N MET A 100 -6.10 6.24 -0.51
CA MET A 100 -6.79 6.64 0.72
C MET A 100 -6.21 6.06 2.02
N TYR A 101 -5.37 5.02 1.96
CA TYR A 101 -4.85 4.38 3.16
C TYR A 101 -3.73 5.18 3.82
N VAL A 102 -3.66 5.11 5.15
CA VAL A 102 -2.53 5.68 5.93
C VAL A 102 -1.19 5.14 5.42
N GLN A 103 -1.16 3.85 5.03
CA GLN A 103 0.00 3.22 4.43
C GLN A 103 0.43 3.90 3.13
N SER A 104 -0.52 4.31 2.29
CA SER A 104 -0.21 5.00 1.02
C SER A 104 0.44 6.36 1.25
N VAL A 105 -0.08 7.12 2.23
CA VAL A 105 0.53 8.40 2.63
C VAL A 105 1.94 8.18 3.18
N TRP A 106 2.12 7.18 4.05
CA TRP A 106 3.41 6.83 4.61
C TRP A 106 4.40 6.40 3.54
N ALA A 107 3.99 5.51 2.62
CA ALA A 107 4.82 5.01 1.52
C ALA A 107 5.27 6.12 0.58
N ALA A 108 4.35 6.99 0.14
CA ALA A 108 4.66 8.12 -0.73
C ALA A 108 5.69 9.07 -0.09
N ARG A 109 5.49 9.43 1.18
CA ARG A 109 6.43 10.27 1.92
C ARG A 109 7.78 9.60 2.15
N ALA A 110 7.76 8.29 2.40
CA ALA A 110 8.98 7.53 2.65
C ALA A 110 9.82 7.37 1.37
N ALA A 111 9.18 7.11 0.23
CA ALA A 111 9.82 7.06 -1.09
C ALA A 111 10.40 8.44 -1.46
N HIS A 112 9.60 9.49 -1.36
CA HIS A 112 10.02 10.87 -1.64
C HIS A 112 11.28 11.27 -0.84
N ARG A 113 11.28 11.03 0.49
CA ARG A 113 12.43 11.36 1.35
C ARG A 113 13.70 10.58 1.01
N ARG A 114 13.58 9.45 0.31
CA ARG A 114 14.70 8.60 -0.11
C ARG A 114 15.10 8.83 -1.57
N GLY A 115 14.41 9.71 -2.28
CA GLY A 115 14.63 9.92 -3.71
C GLY A 115 14.25 8.72 -4.57
N ILE A 116 13.40 7.79 -4.06
CA ILE A 116 12.96 6.61 -4.80
C ILE A 116 11.76 7.00 -5.66
N PRO A 117 11.82 6.79 -6.99
CA PRO A 117 10.69 7.03 -7.87
C PRO A 117 9.47 6.21 -7.44
N ALA A 118 8.28 6.84 -7.47
CA ALA A 118 7.05 6.18 -7.05
C ALA A 118 5.86 6.62 -7.90
N LEU A 119 4.83 5.79 -7.96
CA LEU A 119 3.51 6.15 -8.50
C LEU A 119 2.38 5.58 -7.63
N VAL A 120 1.21 6.21 -7.72
CA VAL A 120 -0.03 5.69 -7.14
C VAL A 120 -0.91 5.13 -8.24
N ILE A 121 -1.38 3.89 -8.07
CA ILE A 121 -2.43 3.30 -8.90
C ILE A 121 -3.72 3.34 -8.07
N ASP A 122 -4.68 4.14 -8.52
CA ASP A 122 -5.95 4.27 -7.82
C ASP A 122 -7.01 3.36 -8.43
N HIS A 123 -7.59 2.55 -7.57
CA HIS A 123 -8.65 1.60 -7.90
C HIS A 123 -10.04 2.11 -7.52
N SER A 124 -10.13 3.29 -6.91
CA SER A 124 -11.37 3.82 -6.37
C SER A 124 -12.12 4.60 -7.45
N THR A 125 -13.37 4.24 -7.69
CA THR A 125 -14.30 4.99 -8.56
C THR A 125 -15.06 6.09 -7.82
N GLY A 126 -14.79 6.27 -6.51
CA GLY A 126 -15.46 7.25 -5.66
C GLY A 126 -14.87 7.27 -4.24
N TYR A 127 -15.56 7.96 -3.34
CA TYR A 127 -15.19 7.98 -1.92
C TYR A 127 -15.57 6.66 -1.24
N MET A 128 -14.78 6.31 -0.20
CA MET A 128 -15.08 5.13 0.63
C MET A 128 -16.47 5.28 1.25
N PRO A 129 -17.37 4.29 1.08
CA PRO A 129 -18.71 4.34 1.66
C PRO A 129 -18.64 4.17 3.19
N MET A 130 -18.52 5.28 3.91
CA MET A 130 -18.52 5.31 5.38
C MET A 130 -19.92 5.58 5.96
N GLY A 131 -20.99 5.34 5.18
CA GLY A 131 -22.35 5.70 5.56
C GLY A 131 -22.67 7.18 5.31
N GLY A 132 -23.90 7.60 5.68
CA GLY A 132 -24.36 8.99 5.55
C GLY A 132 -24.04 9.86 6.78
N GLY A 133 -24.37 11.15 6.70
CA GLY A 133 -24.26 12.08 7.81
C GLY A 133 -22.83 12.46 8.17
N VAL A 134 -22.56 12.66 9.45
CA VAL A 134 -21.28 13.17 9.98
C VAL A 134 -20.12 12.22 9.68
N LEU A 135 -20.32 10.90 9.77
CA LEU A 135 -19.28 9.91 9.47
C LEU A 135 -18.85 9.96 8.00
N GLY A 136 -19.81 10.07 7.08
CA GLY A 136 -19.53 10.20 5.66
C GLY A 136 -18.78 11.50 5.31
N ALA A 137 -19.12 12.62 5.98
CA ALA A 137 -18.41 13.87 5.84
C ALA A 137 -16.95 13.77 6.36
N ALA A 138 -16.77 13.18 7.53
CA ALA A 138 -15.43 12.93 8.11
C ALA A 138 -14.57 12.02 7.23
N GLY A 139 -15.16 10.97 6.64
CA GLY A 139 -14.47 10.10 5.69
C GLY A 139 -14.00 10.83 4.45
N ARG A 140 -14.86 11.64 3.84
CA ARG A 140 -14.48 12.49 2.67
C ARG A 140 -13.35 13.46 3.01
N LEU A 141 -13.44 14.12 4.16
CA LEU A 141 -12.39 15.04 4.61
C LEU A 141 -11.06 14.29 4.80
N TYR A 142 -11.10 13.12 5.43
CA TYR A 142 -9.91 12.27 5.59
C TYR A 142 -9.30 11.90 4.24
N GLU A 143 -10.09 11.42 3.27
CA GLU A 143 -9.58 11.07 1.94
C GLU A 143 -8.99 12.28 1.21
N GLN A 144 -9.63 13.44 1.30
CA GLN A 144 -9.10 14.68 0.71
C GLN A 144 -7.75 15.06 1.33
N LEU A 145 -7.63 14.96 2.65
CA LEU A 145 -6.36 15.23 3.34
C LEU A 145 -5.29 14.20 2.95
N ALA A 146 -5.62 12.91 2.90
CA ALA A 146 -4.71 11.86 2.46
C ALA A 146 -4.21 12.11 1.02
N CYS A 147 -5.13 12.42 0.09
CA CYS A 147 -4.78 12.77 -1.28
C CYS A 147 -3.88 14.02 -1.36
N ARG A 148 -4.18 15.08 -0.59
CA ARG A 148 -3.31 16.27 -0.55
C ARG A 148 -1.92 15.94 -0.04
N MET A 149 -1.82 15.11 1.00
CA MET A 149 -0.53 14.68 1.56
C MET A 149 0.30 13.86 0.58
N VAL A 150 -0.33 12.99 -0.20
CA VAL A 150 0.36 12.21 -1.24
C VAL A 150 0.75 13.10 -2.41
N ARG A 151 -0.16 13.95 -2.92
CA ARG A 151 0.15 14.90 -4.00
C ARG A 151 1.28 15.87 -3.63
N GLY A 152 1.36 16.29 -2.38
CA GLY A 152 2.45 17.13 -1.87
C GLY A 152 3.84 16.49 -1.94
N THR A 153 3.94 15.19 -2.21
CA THR A 153 5.21 14.49 -2.46
C THR A 153 5.64 14.51 -3.94
N GLY A 154 4.80 15.01 -4.85
CA GLY A 154 5.06 14.98 -6.29
C GLY A 154 4.86 13.61 -6.95
N VAL A 155 4.38 12.61 -6.22
CA VAL A 155 4.12 11.26 -6.76
C VAL A 155 2.92 11.31 -7.70
N PRO A 156 3.04 10.85 -8.97
CA PRO A 156 1.96 10.86 -9.93
C PRO A 156 0.86 9.83 -9.57
N PHE A 157 -0.37 10.16 -9.97
CA PHE A 157 -1.56 9.32 -9.81
C PHE A 157 -2.02 8.80 -11.16
N TYR A 158 -2.33 7.51 -11.21
CA TYR A 158 -2.92 6.83 -12.36
C TYR A 158 -4.17 6.08 -11.93
N GLY A 159 -5.27 6.27 -12.65
CA GLY A 159 -6.48 5.47 -12.47
C GLY A 159 -6.41 4.17 -13.27
N VAL A 160 -6.96 3.09 -12.76
CA VAL A 160 -7.11 1.82 -13.51
C VAL A 160 -8.17 1.92 -14.62
N SER A 161 -9.00 2.97 -14.60
CA SER A 161 -10.00 3.28 -15.60
C SER A 161 -10.25 4.80 -15.66
N ALA A 162 -10.91 5.27 -16.72
CA ALA A 162 -11.31 6.68 -16.84
C ALA A 162 -12.21 7.15 -15.67
N ALA A 163 -12.95 6.25 -15.04
CA ALA A 163 -13.80 6.55 -13.89
C ALA A 163 -13.01 6.68 -12.56
N ALA A 164 -11.74 6.29 -12.55
CA ALA A 164 -10.86 6.37 -11.38
C ALA A 164 -9.89 7.57 -11.41
N CYS A 165 -9.97 8.40 -12.46
CA CYS A 165 -9.13 9.59 -12.65
C CYS A 165 -9.78 10.86 -12.11
#